data_18ce211b6b49e7b283c0236b778e8d62
#
_entry.id   18ce211b6b49e7b283c0236b778e8d62
#
_cell.length_a   1.000
_cell.length_b   1.000
_cell.length_c   1.000
_cell.angle_alpha   90.00
_cell.angle_beta   90.00
_cell.angle_gamma   90.00
#
_symmetry.space_group_name_H-M   'P 1'
#
loop_
_entity.id
_entity.type
_entity.pdbx_description
1 polymer ?
#
loop_
_entity_poly.entity_id
_entity_poly.type
_entity_poly.pdbx_seq_one_letter_code
_entity_poly.pdbx_strand_id
1 'polypeptide(L)'
;MKKSLLILACISFMMTSCKKENELEEVKIPDPEVETKISALGNPADVKVTEGGIFQMRGLKYAYDDLQPHIDGRTMEIHYSKHHLGYANKLNKAVIGTDLELKTVEDILKNLDVNNKEIRNNAGGYYNHNLFFEILNPKGGGTPTGALAEA
;
A
#
# COMPACT_ATOMS: atom_id res chain seq x y z
N MET A 1 60.75 -30.95 -53.16
CA MET A 1 60.90 -29.84 -52.26
C MET A 1 59.62 -29.01 -52.34
N LYS A 2 58.60 -29.28 -51.52
CA LYS A 2 57.33 -28.49 -51.48
C LYS A 2 57.17 -27.95 -50.06
N LYS A 3 57.25 -26.65 -49.91
CA LYS A 3 57.01 -25.94 -48.60
C LYS A 3 55.51 -25.74 -48.40
N SER A 4 54.97 -26.42 -47.44
CA SER A 4 53.58 -26.18 -46.98
C SER A 4 53.57 -24.98 -46.08
N LEU A 5 52.80 -23.96 -46.45
CA LEU A 5 52.54 -22.75 -45.70
C LEU A 5 51.29 -22.99 -44.84
N LEU A 6 51.43 -23.11 -43.51
CA LEU A 6 50.34 -23.19 -42.57
C LEU A 6 49.85 -21.78 -42.28
N ILE A 7 48.64 -21.46 -42.74
CA ILE A 7 47.95 -20.22 -42.41
C ILE A 7 47.18 -20.44 -41.10
N LEU A 8 47.67 -19.80 -40.06
CA LEU A 8 46.98 -19.77 -38.72
C LEU A 8 45.88 -18.70 -38.76
N ALA A 9 44.64 -19.14 -38.90
CA ALA A 9 43.49 -18.24 -38.84
C ALA A 9 43.20 -17.93 -37.37
N CYS A 10 43.57 -16.74 -36.89
CA CYS A 10 43.12 -16.19 -35.61
C CYS A 10 41.67 -15.77 -35.75
N ILE A 11 40.75 -16.56 -35.19
CA ILE A 11 39.37 -16.16 -35.03
C ILE A 11 39.28 -15.24 -33.81
N SER A 12 39.23 -13.93 -34.04
CA SER A 12 38.93 -12.94 -33.03
C SER A 12 37.44 -13.02 -32.67
N PHE A 13 37.13 -13.62 -31.52
CA PHE A 13 35.80 -13.62 -30.96
C PHE A 13 35.51 -12.22 -30.39
N MET A 14 34.86 -11.36 -31.17
CA MET A 14 34.36 -10.07 -30.67
C MET A 14 33.19 -10.35 -29.74
N MET A 15 33.45 -10.25 -28.46
CA MET A 15 32.42 -10.16 -27.42
C MET A 15 31.70 -8.83 -27.61
N THR A 16 30.62 -8.81 -28.37
CA THR A 16 29.65 -7.71 -28.33
C THR A 16 28.88 -7.79 -27.03
N SER A 17 29.41 -7.12 -26.02
CA SER A 17 28.68 -6.82 -24.81
C SER A 17 27.54 -5.86 -25.17
N CYS A 18 26.32 -6.38 -25.29
CA CYS A 18 25.13 -5.55 -25.32
C CYS A 18 25.01 -4.83 -23.98
N LYS A 19 25.58 -3.63 -23.86
CA LYS A 19 25.10 -2.65 -22.87
C LYS A 19 23.67 -2.32 -23.23
N LYS A 20 22.70 -2.89 -22.51
CA LYS A 20 21.39 -2.27 -22.38
C LYS A 20 21.62 -0.96 -21.65
N GLU A 21 21.75 0.12 -22.38
CA GLU A 21 21.51 1.45 -21.83
C GLU A 21 20.04 1.43 -21.39
N ASN A 22 19.81 1.40 -20.09
CA ASN A 22 18.51 1.74 -19.54
C ASN A 22 18.37 3.23 -19.84
N GLU A 23 17.76 3.55 -20.97
CA GLU A 23 17.18 4.86 -21.19
C GLU A 23 16.21 5.07 -20.04
N LEU A 24 16.61 5.92 -19.10
CA LEU A 24 15.68 6.43 -18.08
C LEU A 24 14.63 7.20 -18.86
N GLU A 25 13.46 6.56 -18.99
CA GLU A 25 12.30 7.22 -19.58
C GLU A 25 12.05 8.47 -18.75
N GLU A 26 12.30 9.62 -19.35
CA GLU A 26 12.10 10.92 -18.72
C GLU A 26 10.62 10.99 -18.33
N VAL A 27 10.35 10.85 -17.05
CA VAL A 27 8.99 11.00 -16.53
C VAL A 27 8.58 12.44 -16.84
N LYS A 28 7.82 12.63 -17.92
CA LYS A 28 7.23 13.93 -18.23
C LYS A 28 6.35 14.32 -17.05
N ILE A 29 6.87 15.24 -16.25
CA ILE A 29 6.05 15.92 -15.24
C ILE A 29 4.92 16.60 -16.02
N PRO A 30 3.66 16.28 -15.74
CA PRO A 30 2.55 16.92 -16.42
C PRO A 30 2.67 18.45 -16.27
N ASP A 31 2.44 19.15 -17.38
CA ASP A 31 2.42 20.61 -17.42
C ASP A 31 1.50 21.14 -16.32
N PRO A 32 1.95 22.09 -15.48
CA PRO A 32 1.14 22.63 -14.38
C PRO A 32 -0.17 23.32 -14.83
N GLU A 33 -0.36 23.54 -16.13
CA GLU A 33 -1.62 24.07 -16.69
C GLU A 33 -2.73 23.04 -16.94
N VAL A 34 -2.49 21.74 -16.72
CA VAL A 34 -3.61 20.81 -16.62
C VAL A 34 -4.30 21.08 -15.28
N GLU A 35 -5.21 22.03 -15.25
CA GLU A 35 -6.26 22.10 -14.23
C GLU A 35 -7.01 20.76 -14.25
N THR A 36 -6.45 19.76 -13.59
CA THR A 36 -7.24 18.62 -13.17
C THR A 36 -8.35 19.21 -12.31
N LYS A 37 -9.58 19.16 -12.78
CA LYS A 37 -10.75 19.42 -11.94
C LYS A 37 -10.60 18.54 -10.74
N ILE A 38 -10.04 19.09 -9.66
CA ILE A 38 -9.93 18.38 -8.38
C ILE A 38 -11.38 18.18 -7.96
N SER A 39 -11.89 16.96 -8.18
CA SER A 39 -13.22 16.62 -7.70
C SER A 39 -13.26 16.87 -6.20
N ALA A 40 -14.35 17.41 -5.69
CA ALA A 40 -14.55 17.59 -4.26
C ALA A 40 -14.25 16.28 -3.52
N LEU A 41 -13.70 16.39 -2.32
CA LEU A 41 -13.46 15.24 -1.46
C LEU A 41 -14.80 14.57 -1.13
N GLY A 42 -14.80 13.24 -1.10
CA GLY A 42 -15.94 12.46 -0.68
C GLY A 42 -16.18 12.56 0.83
N ASN A 43 -17.30 11.99 1.29
CA ASN A 43 -17.60 11.89 2.72
C ASN A 43 -17.06 10.52 3.24
N PRO A 44 -16.19 10.49 4.27
CA PRO A 44 -15.71 9.23 4.83
C PRO A 44 -16.84 8.35 5.40
N ALA A 45 -17.97 8.92 5.80
CA ALA A 45 -19.13 8.17 6.31
C ALA A 45 -19.82 7.31 5.23
N ASP A 46 -19.59 7.61 3.94
CA ASP A 46 -20.16 6.85 2.82
C ASP A 46 -19.33 5.62 2.45
N VAL A 47 -18.15 5.47 3.03
CA VAL A 47 -17.26 4.34 2.75
C VAL A 47 -17.78 3.09 3.45
N LYS A 48 -18.21 2.11 2.69
CA LYS A 48 -18.76 0.85 3.18
C LYS A 48 -18.03 -0.34 2.59
N VAL A 49 -17.90 -1.40 3.37
CA VAL A 49 -17.47 -2.71 2.86
C VAL A 49 -18.53 -3.29 1.92
N THR A 50 -18.12 -4.28 1.12
CA THR A 50 -19.08 -5.08 0.34
C THR A 50 -20.12 -5.68 1.28
N GLU A 51 -21.36 -5.71 0.83
CA GLU A 51 -22.50 -6.26 1.59
C GLU A 51 -22.19 -7.68 2.11
N GLY A 52 -22.59 -7.95 3.36
CA GLY A 52 -22.32 -9.22 4.04
C GLY A 52 -20.94 -9.34 4.69
N GLY A 53 -20.06 -8.37 4.54
CA GLY A 53 -18.74 -8.40 5.20
C GLY A 53 -18.86 -8.23 6.72
N ILE A 54 -18.11 -9.03 7.48
CA ILE A 54 -18.09 -8.99 8.96
C ILE A 54 -17.10 -7.95 9.50
N PHE A 55 -15.97 -7.73 8.80
CA PHE A 55 -14.97 -6.70 9.14
C PHE A 55 -15.39 -5.38 8.50
N GLN A 56 -16.08 -4.56 9.29
CA GLN A 56 -16.62 -3.27 8.87
C GLN A 56 -15.57 -2.17 8.94
N MET A 57 -15.73 -1.11 8.13
CA MET A 57 -14.94 0.10 8.27
C MET A 57 -15.29 0.80 9.58
N ARG A 58 -14.28 1.11 10.41
CA ARG A 58 -14.44 2.03 11.52
C ARG A 58 -14.51 3.44 10.94
N GLY A 59 -15.63 4.15 11.14
CA GLY A 59 -15.81 5.49 10.61
C GLY A 59 -14.73 6.46 11.10
N LEU A 60 -14.31 7.39 10.25
CA LEU A 60 -13.43 8.48 10.67
C LEU A 60 -14.20 9.45 11.58
N LYS A 61 -13.51 9.99 12.59
CA LYS A 61 -14.05 11.00 13.53
C LYS A 61 -13.81 12.44 13.02
N TYR A 62 -13.26 12.58 11.80
CA TYR A 62 -12.84 13.84 11.18
C TYR A 62 -13.00 13.74 9.66
N ALA A 63 -13.05 14.88 8.97
CA ALA A 63 -13.09 14.95 7.53
C ALA A 63 -11.71 14.66 6.92
N TYR A 64 -11.66 14.36 5.63
CA TYR A 64 -10.40 14.02 4.97
C TYR A 64 -9.38 15.17 5.00
N ASP A 65 -9.82 16.42 5.00
CA ASP A 65 -8.99 17.61 4.99
C ASP A 65 -8.68 18.19 6.38
N ASP A 66 -9.23 17.62 7.44
CA ASP A 66 -9.02 18.10 8.81
C ASP A 66 -7.56 17.95 9.31
N LEU A 67 -6.76 17.12 8.66
CA LEU A 67 -5.35 16.90 9.01
C LEU A 67 -4.38 17.80 8.22
N GLN A 68 -4.89 18.67 7.37
CA GLN A 68 -4.05 19.65 6.67
C GLN A 68 -3.47 20.68 7.65
N PRO A 69 -2.29 21.21 7.39
CA PRO A 69 -1.42 20.97 6.23
C PRO A 69 -0.50 19.75 6.33
N HIS A 70 -0.60 18.95 7.40
CA HIS A 70 0.31 17.83 7.67
C HIS A 70 0.06 16.62 6.79
N ILE A 71 -1.20 16.31 6.50
CA ILE A 71 -1.60 15.26 5.57
C ILE A 71 -2.64 15.84 4.63
N ASP A 72 -2.39 15.71 3.34
CA ASP A 72 -3.26 16.15 2.27
C ASP A 72 -4.59 15.42 2.26
N GLY A 73 -5.70 16.16 2.07
CA GLY A 73 -7.06 15.59 2.13
C GLY A 73 -7.32 14.53 1.05
N ARG A 74 -6.74 14.69 -0.15
CA ARG A 74 -6.87 13.68 -1.21
C ARG A 74 -6.10 12.40 -0.87
N THR A 75 -4.94 12.54 -0.26
CA THR A 75 -4.16 11.43 0.27
C THR A 75 -4.96 10.67 1.32
N MET A 76 -5.60 11.38 2.26
CA MET A 76 -6.46 10.76 3.28
C MET A 76 -7.65 10.05 2.66
N GLU A 77 -8.31 10.65 1.69
CA GLU A 77 -9.45 10.03 0.99
C GLU A 77 -9.04 8.71 0.32
N ILE A 78 -7.95 8.71 -0.45
CA ILE A 78 -7.48 7.51 -1.15
C ILE A 78 -7.02 6.45 -0.14
N HIS A 79 -6.31 6.86 0.90
CA HIS A 79 -5.80 5.95 1.93
C HIS A 79 -6.93 5.25 2.68
N TYR A 80 -8.00 5.96 3.02
CA TYR A 80 -9.15 5.39 3.71
C TYR A 80 -10.12 4.68 2.76
N SER A 81 -10.61 5.38 1.70
CA SER A 81 -11.72 4.89 0.88
C SER A 81 -11.32 3.85 -0.16
N LYS A 82 -10.01 3.69 -0.44
CA LYS A 82 -9.50 2.70 -1.40
C LYS A 82 -8.58 1.70 -0.72
N HIS A 83 -7.51 2.17 -0.09
CA HIS A 83 -6.47 1.29 0.43
C HIS A 83 -6.95 0.50 1.66
N HIS A 84 -7.45 1.18 2.69
CA HIS A 84 -8.01 0.53 3.88
C HIS A 84 -9.25 -0.33 3.55
N LEU A 85 -10.20 0.24 2.79
CA LEU A 85 -11.37 -0.50 2.31
C LEU A 85 -10.98 -1.76 1.52
N GLY A 86 -9.90 -1.67 0.74
CA GLY A 86 -9.37 -2.82 0.00
C GLY A 86 -8.93 -3.97 0.92
N TYR A 87 -8.28 -3.67 2.05
CA TYR A 87 -7.94 -4.69 3.05
C TYR A 87 -9.18 -5.29 3.72
N ALA A 88 -10.15 -4.44 4.11
CA ALA A 88 -11.40 -4.91 4.71
C ALA A 88 -12.14 -5.89 3.80
N ASN A 89 -12.35 -5.52 2.53
CA ASN A 89 -13.06 -6.36 1.56
C ASN A 89 -12.32 -7.67 1.25
N LYS A 90 -10.99 -7.63 1.11
CA LYS A 90 -10.19 -8.83 0.87
C LYS A 90 -10.17 -9.75 2.08
N LEU A 91 -10.09 -9.20 3.31
CA LEU A 91 -10.19 -10.00 4.52
C LEU A 91 -11.55 -10.67 4.62
N ASN A 92 -12.65 -9.92 4.43
CA ASN A 92 -14.00 -10.46 4.41
C ASN A 92 -14.12 -11.63 3.43
N LYS A 93 -13.59 -11.46 2.20
CA LYS A 93 -13.60 -12.52 1.20
C LYS A 93 -12.80 -13.75 1.63
N ALA A 94 -11.66 -13.54 2.28
CA ALA A 94 -10.75 -14.61 2.67
C ALA A 94 -11.25 -15.47 3.84
N VAL A 95 -12.14 -14.92 4.69
CA VAL A 95 -12.66 -15.64 5.88
C VAL A 95 -14.01 -16.32 5.64
N ILE A 96 -14.77 -15.92 4.62
CA ILE A 96 -16.08 -16.49 4.32
C ILE A 96 -16.00 -18.02 4.21
N GLY A 97 -16.88 -18.70 4.96
CA GLY A 97 -16.98 -20.18 4.96
C GLY A 97 -15.84 -20.88 5.69
N THR A 98 -15.00 -20.13 6.44
CA THR A 98 -13.96 -20.70 7.28
C THR A 98 -14.25 -20.45 8.77
N ASP A 99 -13.55 -21.16 9.67
CA ASP A 99 -13.64 -20.94 11.12
C ASP A 99 -13.23 -19.52 11.55
N LEU A 100 -12.55 -18.77 10.67
CA LEU A 100 -12.11 -17.40 10.92
C LEU A 100 -13.26 -16.39 10.82
N GLU A 101 -14.35 -16.72 10.14
CA GLU A 101 -15.53 -15.86 9.99
C GLU A 101 -16.17 -15.48 11.34
N LEU A 102 -15.98 -16.31 12.37
CA LEU A 102 -16.51 -16.08 13.70
C LEU A 102 -15.48 -15.46 14.68
N LYS A 103 -14.31 -15.06 14.18
CA LYS A 103 -13.21 -14.55 15.00
C LYS A 103 -13.09 -13.03 14.85
N THR A 104 -12.57 -12.39 15.92
CA THR A 104 -12.11 -10.99 15.82
C THR A 104 -10.82 -10.94 15.01
N VAL A 105 -10.49 -9.78 14.45
CA VAL A 105 -9.21 -9.62 13.74
C VAL A 105 -8.03 -9.82 14.68
N GLU A 106 -8.16 -9.44 15.93
CA GLU A 106 -7.16 -9.65 16.98
C GLU A 106 -6.92 -11.14 17.25
N ASP A 107 -7.98 -11.94 17.30
CA ASP A 107 -7.87 -13.39 17.49
C ASP A 107 -7.24 -14.09 16.28
N ILE A 108 -7.59 -13.63 15.07
CA ILE A 108 -6.95 -14.11 13.84
C ILE A 108 -5.45 -13.82 13.87
N LEU A 109 -5.06 -12.60 14.24
CA LEU A 109 -3.65 -12.20 14.28
C LEU A 109 -2.86 -12.90 15.39
N LYS A 110 -3.47 -13.15 16.57
CA LYS A 110 -2.82 -13.91 17.66
C LYS A 110 -2.51 -15.37 17.30
N ASN A 111 -3.35 -15.96 16.46
CA ASN A 111 -3.25 -17.37 16.04
C ASN A 111 -2.90 -17.51 14.55
N LEU A 112 -2.19 -16.52 14.01
CA LEU A 112 -1.92 -16.41 12.59
C LEU A 112 -1.01 -17.53 12.07
N ASP A 113 -1.48 -18.26 11.06
CA ASP A 113 -0.57 -19.01 10.18
C ASP A 113 0.14 -18.03 9.24
N VAL A 114 1.41 -17.77 9.50
CA VAL A 114 2.25 -16.85 8.73
C VAL A 114 2.43 -17.27 7.27
N ASN A 115 2.21 -18.55 6.95
CA ASN A 115 2.28 -19.07 5.58
C ASN A 115 1.01 -18.77 4.78
N ASN A 116 -0.12 -18.55 5.46
CA ASN A 116 -1.32 -18.05 4.82
C ASN A 116 -1.17 -16.55 4.51
N LYS A 117 -0.56 -16.26 3.37
CA LYS A 117 -0.23 -14.88 2.95
C LYS A 117 -1.48 -14.02 2.79
N GLU A 118 -2.61 -14.61 2.37
CA GLU A 118 -3.85 -13.87 2.16
C GLU A 118 -4.40 -13.35 3.49
N ILE A 119 -4.56 -14.23 4.48
CA ILE A 119 -5.02 -13.83 5.83
C ILE A 119 -4.00 -12.89 6.47
N ARG A 120 -2.71 -13.26 6.45
CA ARG A 120 -1.64 -12.44 7.06
C ARG A 120 -1.66 -10.99 6.55
N ASN A 121 -1.69 -10.81 5.22
CA ASN A 121 -1.59 -9.50 4.64
C ASN A 121 -2.88 -8.69 4.84
N ASN A 122 -4.06 -9.31 4.69
CA ASN A 122 -5.31 -8.59 4.75
C ASN A 122 -5.79 -8.35 6.19
N ALA A 123 -5.61 -9.30 7.12
CA ALA A 123 -5.90 -9.08 8.54
C ALA A 123 -4.92 -8.07 9.16
N GLY A 124 -3.62 -8.19 8.87
CA GLY A 124 -2.61 -7.23 9.31
C GLY A 124 -2.86 -5.84 8.75
N GLY A 125 -3.15 -5.74 7.44
CA GLY A 125 -3.48 -4.47 6.79
C GLY A 125 -4.74 -3.82 7.38
N TYR A 126 -5.81 -4.58 7.56
CA TYR A 126 -7.05 -4.08 8.17
C TYR A 126 -6.83 -3.59 9.61
N TYR A 127 -6.15 -4.37 10.44
CA TYR A 127 -5.86 -4.01 11.83
C TYR A 127 -5.01 -2.75 11.93
N ASN A 128 -3.89 -2.70 11.19
CA ASN A 128 -2.98 -1.55 11.21
C ASN A 128 -3.66 -0.26 10.75
N HIS A 129 -4.51 -0.32 9.74
CA HIS A 129 -5.22 0.86 9.25
C HIS A 129 -6.33 1.31 10.20
N ASN A 130 -7.04 0.38 10.87
CA ASN A 130 -7.96 0.75 11.94
C ASN A 130 -7.23 1.54 13.04
N LEU A 131 -6.07 1.03 13.50
CA LEU A 131 -5.27 1.71 14.51
C LEU A 131 -4.74 3.06 14.01
N PHE A 132 -4.20 3.10 12.79
CA PHE A 132 -3.67 4.33 12.19
C PHE A 132 -4.72 5.44 12.17
N PHE A 133 -5.90 5.19 11.62
CA PHE A 133 -6.95 6.20 11.55
C PHE A 133 -7.56 6.56 12.90
N GLU A 134 -7.53 5.64 13.88
CA GLU A 134 -8.06 5.89 15.22
C GLU A 134 -7.17 6.81 16.06
N ILE A 135 -5.83 6.69 15.92
CA ILE A 135 -4.87 7.50 16.70
C ILE A 135 -4.64 8.89 16.11
N LEU A 136 -5.01 9.15 14.86
CA LEU A 136 -4.91 10.46 14.25
C LEU A 136 -5.93 11.42 14.86
N ASN A 137 -5.48 12.63 15.17
CA ASN A 137 -6.33 13.65 15.76
C ASN A 137 -6.01 15.03 15.17
N PRO A 138 -6.97 15.69 14.50
CA PRO A 138 -6.77 17.04 13.94
C PRO A 138 -6.35 18.09 14.97
N LYS A 139 -6.67 17.85 16.24
CA LYS A 139 -6.32 18.73 17.37
C LYS A 139 -5.24 18.12 18.27
N GLY A 140 -4.60 17.03 17.78
CA GLY A 140 -3.53 16.35 18.50
C GLY A 140 -2.18 17.03 18.32
N GLY A 141 -1.18 16.45 18.95
CA GLY A 141 0.21 16.89 18.88
C GLY A 141 0.74 17.35 20.24
N GLY A 142 1.93 17.93 20.21
CA GLY A 142 2.66 18.36 21.40
C GLY A 142 3.60 17.28 21.95
N THR A 143 4.28 17.62 23.05
CA THR A 143 5.21 16.72 23.73
C THR A 143 4.41 15.68 24.54
N PRO A 144 4.82 14.41 24.56
CA PRO A 144 4.23 13.41 25.44
C PRO A 144 4.27 13.86 26.91
N THR A 145 3.24 13.47 27.68
CA THR A 145 3.14 13.77 29.11
C THR A 145 2.81 12.52 29.91
N GLY A 146 3.01 12.56 31.24
CA GLY A 146 2.74 11.44 32.13
C GLY A 146 3.54 10.19 31.77
N ALA A 147 2.98 9.01 31.97
CA ALA A 147 3.63 7.73 31.75
C ALA A 147 4.19 7.53 30.33
N LEU A 148 3.59 8.18 29.34
CA LEU A 148 4.12 8.12 27.97
C LEU A 148 5.40 8.92 27.79
N ALA A 149 5.57 10.01 28.55
CA ALA A 149 6.81 10.80 28.54
C ALA A 149 7.94 10.14 29.34
N GLU A 150 7.60 9.25 30.26
CA GLU A 150 8.54 8.54 31.13
C GLU A 150 9.04 7.22 30.49
N ALA A 151 8.34 6.70 29.49
CA ALA A 151 8.68 5.46 28.75
C ALA A 151 9.68 5.69 27.64
#